data_a13c5f3c4f50dee671aaf3583f442716
#
_entry.id   a13c5f3c4f50dee671aaf3583f442716
#
_cell.length_a   1.000
_cell.length_b   1.000
_cell.length_c   1.000
_cell.angle_alpha   90.00
_cell.angle_beta   90.00
_cell.angle_gamma   90.00
#
_symmetry.space_group_name_H-M   'P 1'
#
loop_
_entity.id
_entity.type
_entity.pdbx_description
1 polymer ?
#
loop_
_entity_poly.entity_id
_entity_poly.type
_entity_poly.pdbx_seq_one_letter_code
_entity_poly.pdbx_strand_id
1 'polypeptide(L)'
;MKKHFILILTLLALLTLSCNSDDGLTPIDDVDPGPVAPLIFETKLSEMGIFSGVLANLTPSSNVHLYDLNSRLFSDYAHKQRLIRMPEGEAMQYNGNSLFPLFPDNTLISKTFYFYEDESNTASNKIIIETRILIKTEGTWKLGDYIWNDDMTDAVYSDDGMLVPISYLDAEGIAQEVQYQIPSNTDCITCHHNYDIPLPIGPKLRSMNFNPNNEETSINQLQHFINIGMLEGISNISDITVLADWEDEVNFDIFERGRSYIDINCAHCHKPGGLVPTGFLLDFRLEAEFSETGIYERRGQIEDRIQSNTPDYLMPLIGRSIVDEEGVAMLIEYLEAIEE
;
A
#
# COMPACT_ATOMS: atom_id res chain seq x y z
N MET A 1 -31.05 -14.17 84.20
CA MET A 1 -29.96 -14.39 83.22
C MET A 1 -30.30 -15.39 82.11
N LYS A 2 -31.18 -16.40 82.32
CA LYS A 2 -31.47 -17.40 81.24
C LYS A 2 -32.43 -16.92 80.11
N LYS A 3 -33.31 -15.94 80.35
CA LYS A 3 -34.29 -15.46 79.36
C LYS A 3 -33.70 -14.49 78.33
N HIS A 4 -32.66 -13.78 78.68
CA HIS A 4 -32.00 -12.88 77.73
C HIS A 4 -31.03 -13.59 76.76
N PHE A 5 -30.51 -14.76 77.16
CA PHE A 5 -29.64 -15.58 76.35
C PHE A 5 -30.38 -16.26 75.16
N ILE A 6 -31.66 -16.66 75.42
CA ILE A 6 -32.52 -17.29 74.40
C ILE A 6 -32.98 -16.24 73.36
N LEU A 7 -33.20 -14.98 73.75
CA LEU A 7 -33.58 -13.90 72.81
C LEU A 7 -32.47 -13.47 71.93
N ILE A 8 -31.20 -13.47 72.40
CA ILE A 8 -30.04 -13.17 71.64
C ILE A 8 -29.73 -14.29 70.64
N LEU A 9 -29.95 -15.55 70.99
CA LEU A 9 -29.74 -16.68 70.09
C LEU A 9 -30.77 -16.74 68.94
N THR A 10 -32.03 -16.32 69.21
CA THR A 10 -33.10 -16.26 68.22
C THR A 10 -32.89 -15.04 67.23
N LEU A 11 -32.33 -13.96 67.75
CA LEU A 11 -32.01 -12.80 66.85
C LEU A 11 -30.82 -13.07 65.97
N LEU A 12 -29.85 -13.89 66.44
CA LEU A 12 -28.70 -14.27 65.63
C LEU A 12 -29.04 -15.31 64.53
N ALA A 13 -30.08 -16.15 64.78
CA ALA A 13 -30.55 -17.11 63.77
C ALA A 13 -31.39 -16.50 62.67
N LEU A 14 -31.91 -15.27 62.84
CA LEU A 14 -32.66 -14.53 61.81
C LEU A 14 -31.78 -13.71 60.87
N LEU A 15 -30.47 -13.57 61.17
CA LEU A 15 -29.53 -12.86 60.36
C LEU A 15 -28.78 -13.75 59.33
N THR A 16 -29.01 -15.05 59.31
CA THR A 16 -28.39 -15.99 58.36
C THR A 16 -29.28 -16.39 57.18
N LEU A 17 -30.46 -15.80 57.04
CA LEU A 17 -31.34 -15.96 55.86
C LEU A 17 -31.30 -14.71 55.02
N SER A 18 -30.08 -14.26 54.60
CA SER A 18 -29.90 -13.21 53.62
C SER A 18 -29.42 -13.82 52.35
N CYS A 19 -30.31 -13.81 51.38
CA CYS A 19 -30.10 -13.73 49.92
C CYS A 19 -29.06 -14.68 49.34
N ASN A 20 -29.49 -15.84 48.93
CA ASN A 20 -29.06 -16.37 47.64
C ASN A 20 -30.07 -15.85 46.60
N SER A 21 -29.86 -14.62 46.09
CA SER A 21 -30.27 -14.27 44.76
C SER A 21 -29.18 -14.82 43.86
N ASP A 22 -29.37 -16.06 43.45
CA ASP A 22 -28.75 -16.60 42.28
C ASP A 22 -29.37 -15.83 41.10
N ASP A 23 -28.89 -14.59 40.86
CA ASP A 23 -29.05 -13.95 39.56
C ASP A 23 -28.25 -14.81 38.59
N GLY A 24 -29.00 -15.74 37.97
CA GLY A 24 -28.49 -16.55 36.86
C GLY A 24 -28.05 -15.70 35.70
N LEU A 25 -26.94 -14.97 35.90
CA LEU A 25 -26.06 -14.59 34.80
C LEU A 25 -25.42 -15.90 34.31
N THR A 26 -26.11 -16.59 33.42
CA THR A 26 -25.42 -17.53 32.56
C THR A 26 -24.22 -16.77 32.02
N PRO A 27 -22.98 -17.31 32.11
CA PRO A 27 -21.88 -16.76 31.37
C PRO A 27 -22.40 -16.61 29.93
N ILE A 28 -22.28 -15.41 29.35
CA ILE A 28 -22.43 -15.28 27.93
C ILE A 28 -21.34 -16.22 27.41
N ASP A 29 -21.76 -17.39 26.92
CA ASP A 29 -20.85 -18.25 26.18
C ASP A 29 -20.17 -17.30 25.22
N ASP A 30 -18.83 -17.20 25.28
CA ASP A 30 -18.03 -16.60 24.24
C ASP A 30 -18.41 -17.36 22.97
N VAL A 31 -19.37 -16.81 22.26
CA VAL A 31 -19.76 -17.35 20.95
C VAL A 31 -18.51 -17.12 20.10
N ASP A 32 -17.77 -18.19 19.87
CA ASP A 32 -16.72 -18.18 18.86
C ASP A 32 -17.33 -17.51 17.63
N PRO A 33 -16.82 -16.34 17.19
CA PRO A 33 -17.44 -15.59 16.09
C PRO A 33 -17.46 -16.38 14.77
N GLY A 34 -16.98 -17.61 14.80
CA GLY A 34 -16.85 -18.45 13.62
C GLY A 34 -15.78 -17.90 12.66
N PRO A 35 -15.42 -18.65 11.64
CA PRO A 35 -14.43 -18.19 10.67
C PRO A 35 -14.95 -16.94 9.95
N VAL A 36 -14.15 -15.86 9.98
CA VAL A 36 -14.44 -14.64 9.23
C VAL A 36 -14.52 -15.00 7.74
N ALA A 37 -15.62 -14.65 7.07
CA ALA A 37 -15.79 -14.94 5.65
C ALA A 37 -14.64 -14.29 4.84
N PRO A 38 -14.10 -15.00 3.84
CA PRO A 38 -13.07 -14.44 2.96
C PRO A 38 -13.57 -13.17 2.28
N LEU A 39 -12.72 -12.14 2.26
CA LEU A 39 -12.98 -10.93 1.50
C LEU A 39 -12.98 -11.25 0.00
N ILE A 40 -13.95 -10.73 -0.74
CA ILE A 40 -14.09 -10.91 -2.18
C ILE A 40 -14.16 -9.56 -2.88
N PHE A 41 -13.95 -9.54 -4.20
CA PHE A 41 -14.21 -8.37 -5.01
C PHE A 41 -15.72 -8.25 -5.26
N GLU A 42 -16.29 -7.14 -4.86
CA GLU A 42 -17.68 -6.79 -5.17
C GLU A 42 -17.79 -6.22 -6.60
N THR A 43 -18.98 -6.12 -7.13
CA THR A 43 -19.18 -5.58 -8.49
C THR A 43 -18.87 -4.09 -8.55
N LYS A 44 -19.14 -3.35 -7.47
CA LYS A 44 -18.94 -1.91 -7.38
C LYS A 44 -17.95 -1.54 -6.29
N LEU A 45 -17.18 -0.50 -6.53
CA LEU A 45 -16.22 0.02 -5.55
C LEU A 45 -16.91 0.50 -4.26
N SER A 46 -18.11 1.10 -4.37
CA SER A 46 -18.91 1.51 -3.21
C SER A 46 -19.23 0.36 -2.26
N GLU A 47 -19.34 -0.87 -2.77
CA GLU A 47 -19.64 -2.08 -2.00
C GLU A 47 -18.42 -2.63 -1.26
N MET A 48 -17.20 -2.23 -1.66
CA MET A 48 -15.94 -2.62 -0.99
C MET A 48 -15.77 -1.94 0.38
N GLY A 49 -16.51 -0.87 0.66
CA GLY A 49 -16.51 -0.17 1.94
C GLY A 49 -15.18 0.50 2.31
N ILE A 50 -14.37 0.88 1.32
CA ILE A 50 -13.08 1.57 1.55
C ILE A 50 -13.21 3.07 1.68
N PHE A 51 -14.27 3.65 1.11
CA PHE A 51 -14.57 5.07 1.18
C PHE A 51 -15.87 5.34 1.91
N SER A 52 -15.98 6.52 2.52
CA SER A 52 -17.18 7.02 3.20
C SER A 52 -17.70 8.31 2.55
N GLY A 53 -19.01 8.52 2.60
CA GLY A 53 -19.65 9.71 2.03
C GLY A 53 -19.68 9.70 0.51
N VAL A 54 -19.36 10.84 -0.12
CA VAL A 54 -19.29 10.96 -1.58
C VAL A 54 -17.97 10.33 -2.06
N LEU A 55 -18.06 9.30 -2.91
CA LEU A 55 -16.89 8.52 -3.34
C LEU A 55 -15.80 9.39 -3.97
N ALA A 56 -16.16 10.36 -4.81
CA ALA A 56 -15.21 11.25 -5.47
C ALA A 56 -14.33 12.06 -4.49
N ASN A 57 -14.76 12.20 -3.22
CA ASN A 57 -13.93 12.84 -2.21
C ASN A 57 -12.77 11.93 -1.74
N LEU A 58 -12.83 10.64 -2.04
CA LEU A 58 -11.85 9.63 -1.63
C LEU A 58 -11.60 9.61 -0.11
N THR A 59 -12.63 9.98 0.69
CA THR A 59 -12.51 9.98 2.16
C THR A 59 -12.47 8.55 2.67
N PRO A 60 -11.41 8.11 3.37
CA PRO A 60 -11.34 6.76 3.89
C PRO A 60 -12.48 6.44 4.85
N SER A 61 -12.96 5.19 4.87
CA SER A 61 -13.83 4.68 5.94
C SER A 61 -13.06 4.58 7.26
N SER A 62 -13.75 4.55 8.38
CA SER A 62 -13.15 4.66 9.73
C SER A 62 -12.14 3.56 10.10
N ASN A 63 -12.19 2.42 9.41
CA ASN A 63 -11.27 1.28 9.60
C ASN A 63 -10.27 1.12 8.44
N VAL A 64 -10.13 2.15 7.63
CA VAL A 64 -9.23 2.18 6.47
C VAL A 64 -8.25 3.32 6.65
N HIS A 65 -6.96 3.05 6.54
CA HIS A 65 -5.90 3.97 6.90
C HIS A 65 -5.09 4.41 5.67
N LEU A 66 -4.72 5.67 5.63
CA LEU A 66 -3.79 6.19 4.64
C LEU A 66 -2.40 5.60 4.86
N TYR A 67 -1.72 5.26 3.77
CA TYR A 67 -0.28 5.07 3.79
C TYR A 67 0.36 5.69 2.56
N ASP A 68 1.62 6.03 2.65
CA ASP A 68 2.37 6.51 1.50
C ASP A 68 3.76 5.85 1.47
N LEU A 69 4.49 6.08 0.38
CA LEU A 69 5.80 5.55 0.13
C LEU A 69 6.78 6.70 0.03
N ASN A 70 7.93 6.57 0.69
CA ASN A 70 8.98 7.57 0.68
C ASN A 70 9.48 7.83 -0.74
N SER A 71 9.70 6.77 -1.50
CA SER A 71 10.06 6.82 -2.91
C SER A 71 8.90 6.29 -3.75
N ARG A 72 8.42 7.08 -4.72
CA ARG A 72 7.19 6.79 -5.45
C ARG A 72 7.46 6.09 -6.77
N LEU A 73 6.61 5.13 -7.12
CA LEU A 73 6.59 4.51 -8.44
C LEU A 73 5.93 5.47 -9.45
N PHE A 74 6.59 5.72 -10.57
CA PHE A 74 6.05 6.54 -11.66
C PHE A 74 4.84 5.86 -12.34
N SER A 75 3.86 6.64 -12.75
CA SER A 75 2.68 6.23 -13.54
C SER A 75 2.10 7.46 -14.22
N ASP A 76 2.75 7.93 -15.28
CA ASP A 76 2.29 9.03 -16.12
C ASP A 76 1.88 10.31 -15.35
N TYR A 77 2.60 10.64 -14.27
CA TYR A 77 2.31 11.75 -13.34
C TYR A 77 0.99 11.64 -12.57
N ALA A 78 0.23 10.55 -12.71
CA ALA A 78 -1.00 10.37 -11.93
C ALA A 78 -0.71 10.36 -10.43
N HIS A 79 -1.48 11.13 -9.67
CA HIS A 79 -1.51 11.06 -8.22
C HIS A 79 -2.03 9.72 -7.75
N LYS A 80 -1.65 9.33 -6.54
CA LYS A 80 -2.04 8.04 -5.95
C LYS A 80 -2.45 8.23 -4.50
N GLN A 81 -3.72 7.99 -4.20
CA GLN A 81 -4.11 7.75 -2.81
C GLN A 81 -3.95 6.27 -2.51
N ARG A 82 -3.26 5.96 -1.43
CA ARG A 82 -3.01 4.59 -0.99
C ARG A 82 -3.67 4.34 0.36
N LEU A 83 -4.45 3.28 0.43
CA LEU A 83 -5.18 2.91 1.62
C LEU A 83 -4.91 1.46 1.99
N ILE A 84 -4.94 1.17 3.29
CA ILE A 84 -4.80 -0.16 3.84
C ILE A 84 -5.85 -0.42 4.91
N ARG A 85 -6.47 -1.61 4.89
CA ARG A 85 -7.39 -2.09 5.90
C ARG A 85 -6.93 -3.44 6.41
N MET A 86 -6.77 -3.52 7.74
CA MET A 86 -6.58 -4.79 8.42
C MET A 86 -7.93 -5.40 8.80
N PRO A 87 -8.05 -6.74 8.89
CA PRO A 87 -9.20 -7.35 9.54
C PRO A 87 -9.25 -6.95 11.02
N GLU A 88 -10.44 -6.90 11.58
CA GLU A 88 -10.66 -6.48 12.96
C GLU A 88 -9.86 -7.36 13.93
N GLY A 89 -9.12 -6.72 14.82
CA GLY A 89 -8.30 -7.39 15.82
C GLY A 89 -6.99 -7.99 15.31
N GLU A 90 -6.66 -7.82 14.04
CA GLU A 90 -5.43 -8.33 13.43
C GLU A 90 -4.48 -7.19 13.06
N ALA A 91 -3.17 -7.49 13.00
CA ALA A 91 -2.12 -6.55 12.65
C ALA A 91 -1.12 -7.15 11.69
N MET A 92 -0.44 -6.29 10.93
CA MET A 92 0.78 -6.66 10.22
C MET A 92 1.84 -7.10 11.23
N GLN A 93 2.56 -8.21 10.97
CA GLN A 93 3.61 -8.69 11.83
C GLN A 93 4.99 -8.40 11.23
N TYR A 94 5.87 -7.79 12.01
CA TYR A 94 7.28 -7.66 11.65
C TYR A 94 7.95 -9.03 11.56
N ASN A 95 8.68 -9.30 10.50
CA ASN A 95 9.31 -10.58 10.22
C ASN A 95 10.84 -10.56 10.29
N GLY A 96 11.41 -9.56 10.95
CA GLY A 96 12.86 -9.46 11.16
C GLY A 96 13.64 -8.79 10.03
N ASN A 97 12.97 -8.15 9.05
CA ASN A 97 13.63 -7.43 7.97
C ASN A 97 12.82 -6.20 7.54
N SER A 98 13.42 -5.34 6.70
CA SER A 98 12.84 -4.10 6.22
C SER A 98 11.97 -4.24 4.96
N LEU A 99 11.61 -5.47 4.59
CA LEU A 99 10.77 -5.78 3.44
C LEU A 99 9.27 -5.81 3.81
N PHE A 100 8.52 -6.70 3.18
CA PHE A 100 7.09 -6.83 3.47
C PHE A 100 6.86 -7.37 4.89
N PRO A 101 5.98 -6.75 5.69
CA PRO A 101 5.47 -7.39 6.89
C PRO A 101 4.64 -8.63 6.51
N LEU A 102 4.35 -9.48 7.48
CA LEU A 102 3.37 -10.54 7.30
C LEU A 102 1.98 -9.94 7.45
N PHE A 103 1.27 -9.86 6.36
CA PHE A 103 -0.11 -9.39 6.35
C PHE A 103 -1.06 -10.55 6.74
N PRO A 104 -2.05 -10.35 7.60
CA PRO A 104 -3.10 -11.36 7.84
C PRO A 104 -4.00 -11.55 6.62
N ASP A 105 -4.72 -12.67 6.56
CA ASP A 105 -5.79 -12.84 5.57
C ASP A 105 -6.90 -11.82 5.80
N ASN A 106 -7.65 -11.46 4.75
CA ASN A 106 -8.60 -10.34 4.71
C ASN A 106 -7.98 -8.94 4.83
N THR A 107 -6.66 -8.80 4.73
CA THR A 107 -6.03 -7.49 4.47
C THR A 107 -6.46 -7.00 3.09
N LEU A 108 -6.83 -5.72 3.01
CA LEU A 108 -7.10 -5.02 1.77
C LEU A 108 -6.11 -3.87 1.61
N ILE A 109 -5.50 -3.76 0.44
CA ILE A 109 -4.68 -2.62 0.03
C ILE A 109 -5.33 -2.03 -1.21
N SER A 110 -5.57 -0.71 -1.23
CA SER A 110 -6.08 -0.03 -2.41
C SER A 110 -5.18 1.12 -2.85
N LYS A 111 -5.23 1.41 -4.14
CA LYS A 111 -4.48 2.48 -4.79
C LYS A 111 -5.37 3.14 -5.84
N THR A 112 -5.82 4.37 -5.56
CA THR A 112 -6.65 5.15 -6.47
C THR A 112 -5.77 6.12 -7.24
N PHE A 113 -5.89 6.11 -8.57
CA PHE A 113 -5.15 6.97 -9.49
C PHE A 113 -6.03 8.10 -9.97
N TYR A 114 -5.49 9.31 -9.95
CA TYR A 114 -6.20 10.51 -10.38
C TYR A 114 -5.24 11.62 -10.84
N PHE A 115 -5.75 12.57 -11.60
CA PHE A 115 -5.14 13.87 -11.87
C PHE A 115 -6.00 14.97 -11.25
N TYR A 116 -5.41 16.13 -10.97
CA TYR A 116 -6.19 17.33 -10.80
C TYR A 116 -6.48 17.93 -12.20
N GLU A 117 -7.65 18.54 -12.39
CA GLU A 117 -7.93 19.28 -13.63
C GLU A 117 -6.91 20.42 -13.84
N ASP A 118 -6.35 20.95 -12.75
CA ASP A 118 -5.33 21.98 -12.69
C ASP A 118 -4.34 21.63 -11.57
N GLU A 119 -3.14 21.16 -11.93
CA GLU A 119 -2.10 20.74 -10.98
C GLU A 119 -1.51 21.93 -10.17
N SER A 120 -1.67 23.17 -10.63
CA SER A 120 -1.32 24.36 -9.86
C SER A 120 -2.30 24.62 -8.70
N ASN A 121 -3.47 23.96 -8.71
CA ASN A 121 -4.55 24.15 -7.75
C ASN A 121 -5.13 22.81 -7.26
N THR A 122 -4.57 22.27 -6.20
CA THR A 122 -5.04 20.99 -5.59
C THR A 122 -6.46 21.06 -5.00
N ALA A 123 -7.12 22.22 -5.01
CA ALA A 123 -8.54 22.36 -4.73
C ALA A 123 -9.42 22.25 -5.99
N SER A 124 -8.83 22.10 -7.18
CA SER A 124 -9.56 21.79 -8.42
C SER A 124 -10.18 20.40 -8.34
N ASN A 125 -11.10 20.09 -9.26
CA ASN A 125 -11.69 18.75 -9.31
C ASN A 125 -10.62 17.70 -9.62
N LYS A 126 -10.85 16.46 -9.16
CA LYS A 126 -10.07 15.31 -9.52
C LYS A 126 -10.68 14.59 -10.73
N ILE A 127 -9.84 14.19 -11.66
CA ILE A 127 -10.17 13.23 -12.72
C ILE A 127 -9.73 11.88 -12.19
N ILE A 128 -10.64 11.13 -11.57
CA ILE A 128 -10.33 9.82 -10.98
C ILE A 128 -10.46 8.76 -12.06
N ILE A 129 -9.45 7.91 -12.22
CA ILE A 129 -9.36 6.98 -13.35
C ILE A 129 -9.71 5.57 -12.91
N GLU A 130 -8.96 5.05 -11.95
CA GLU A 130 -9.07 3.66 -11.49
C GLU A 130 -8.76 3.54 -10.00
N THR A 131 -9.25 2.47 -9.39
CA THR A 131 -8.87 2.05 -8.04
C THR A 131 -8.47 0.59 -8.08
N ARG A 132 -7.17 0.32 -7.99
CA ARG A 132 -6.63 -1.04 -7.89
C ARG A 132 -6.71 -1.53 -6.47
N ILE A 133 -7.17 -2.75 -6.28
CA ILE A 133 -7.33 -3.38 -4.98
C ILE A 133 -6.58 -4.71 -4.95
N LEU A 134 -5.85 -4.93 -3.87
CA LEU A 134 -5.28 -6.22 -3.53
C LEU A 134 -5.99 -6.73 -2.27
N ILE A 135 -6.45 -7.97 -2.32
CA ILE A 135 -7.04 -8.67 -1.19
C ILE A 135 -6.19 -9.89 -0.86
N LYS A 136 -5.78 -10.03 0.40
CA LYS A 136 -5.14 -11.26 0.85
C LYS A 136 -6.20 -12.23 1.36
N THR A 137 -6.28 -13.42 0.78
CA THR A 137 -7.23 -14.45 1.18
C THR A 137 -6.63 -15.84 0.95
N GLU A 138 -6.85 -16.75 1.88
CA GLU A 138 -6.30 -18.12 1.84
C GLU A 138 -4.77 -18.12 1.66
N GLY A 139 -4.08 -17.20 2.33
CA GLY A 139 -2.63 -17.04 2.28
C GLY A 139 -2.09 -16.40 1.00
N THR A 140 -2.94 -16.04 0.04
CA THR A 140 -2.54 -15.54 -1.30
C THR A 140 -3.17 -14.19 -1.59
N TRP A 141 -2.43 -13.32 -2.30
CA TRP A 141 -2.96 -12.06 -2.80
C TRP A 141 -3.75 -12.27 -4.09
N LYS A 142 -4.90 -11.64 -4.18
CA LYS A 142 -5.70 -11.50 -5.39
C LYS A 142 -5.73 -10.03 -5.78
N LEU A 143 -5.70 -9.75 -7.08
CA LEU A 143 -5.68 -8.41 -7.64
C LEU A 143 -6.99 -8.15 -8.36
N GLY A 144 -7.50 -6.93 -8.28
CA GLY A 144 -8.68 -6.48 -9.00
C GLY A 144 -8.59 -4.99 -9.28
N ASP A 145 -9.24 -4.56 -10.33
CA ASP A 145 -9.29 -3.16 -10.72
C ASP A 145 -10.74 -2.67 -10.84
N TYR A 146 -10.96 -1.41 -10.49
CA TYR A 146 -12.24 -0.72 -10.55
C TYR A 146 -12.09 0.52 -11.41
N ILE A 147 -12.78 0.56 -12.55
CA ILE A 147 -12.76 1.66 -13.49
C ILE A 147 -13.86 2.66 -13.11
N TRP A 148 -13.48 3.92 -12.87
CA TRP A 148 -14.42 4.96 -12.49
C TRP A 148 -15.29 5.40 -13.66
N ASN A 149 -16.56 5.67 -13.37
CA ASN A 149 -17.47 6.24 -14.35
C ASN A 149 -17.20 7.74 -14.57
N ASP A 150 -17.66 8.27 -15.70
CA ASP A 150 -17.43 9.68 -16.08
C ASP A 150 -18.00 10.68 -15.07
N ASP A 151 -19.07 10.31 -14.36
CA ASP A 151 -19.71 11.16 -13.34
C ASP A 151 -18.99 11.11 -11.97
N MET A 152 -17.94 10.33 -11.82
CA MET A 152 -17.17 10.12 -10.57
C MET A 152 -18.06 9.68 -9.39
N THR A 153 -19.18 9.00 -9.66
CA THR A 153 -20.15 8.57 -8.64
C THR A 153 -19.87 7.18 -8.10
N ASP A 154 -19.26 6.30 -8.91
CA ASP A 154 -18.84 4.94 -8.53
C ASP A 154 -17.82 4.39 -9.53
N ALA A 155 -17.24 3.24 -9.22
CA ALA A 155 -16.40 2.50 -10.13
C ALA A 155 -16.84 1.02 -10.20
N VAL A 156 -16.62 0.38 -11.34
CA VAL A 156 -17.05 -0.98 -11.61
C VAL A 156 -15.82 -1.88 -11.79
N TYR A 157 -15.88 -3.07 -11.19
CA TYR A 157 -14.84 -4.09 -11.35
C TYR A 157 -14.65 -4.46 -12.83
N SER A 158 -13.39 -4.53 -13.26
CA SER A 158 -13.00 -4.93 -14.61
C SER A 158 -11.73 -5.75 -14.61
N ASP A 159 -11.72 -6.81 -15.41
CA ASP A 159 -10.51 -7.59 -15.72
C ASP A 159 -9.81 -7.08 -16.99
N ASP A 160 -10.49 -6.25 -17.77
CA ASP A 160 -10.02 -5.74 -19.05
C ASP A 160 -9.25 -4.42 -18.87
N GLY A 161 -8.07 -4.33 -19.49
CA GLY A 161 -7.34 -3.07 -19.62
C GLY A 161 -7.98 -2.14 -20.66
N MET A 162 -7.73 -0.84 -20.52
CA MET A 162 -8.18 0.14 -21.50
C MET A 162 -7.27 1.37 -21.56
N LEU A 163 -7.35 2.12 -22.66
CA LEU A 163 -6.73 3.44 -22.77
C LEU A 163 -7.76 4.52 -22.45
N VAL A 164 -7.39 5.44 -21.57
CA VAL A 164 -8.23 6.58 -21.16
C VAL A 164 -7.51 7.87 -21.53
N PRO A 165 -8.09 8.71 -22.41
CA PRO A 165 -7.51 10.01 -22.72
C PRO A 165 -7.75 10.96 -21.53
N ILE A 166 -6.68 11.52 -20.98
CA ILE A 166 -6.69 12.46 -19.88
C ILE A 166 -6.17 13.82 -20.39
N SER A 167 -6.93 14.89 -20.10
CA SER A 167 -6.51 16.25 -20.40
C SER A 167 -6.53 17.05 -19.10
N TYR A 168 -5.43 17.71 -18.76
CA TYR A 168 -5.27 18.49 -17.53
C TYR A 168 -4.32 19.67 -17.76
N LEU A 169 -4.28 20.62 -16.82
CA LEU A 169 -3.25 21.66 -16.79
C LEU A 169 -2.14 21.25 -15.83
N ASP A 170 -0.88 21.33 -16.28
CA ASP A 170 0.26 21.08 -15.42
C ASP A 170 0.49 22.21 -14.39
N ALA A 171 1.52 22.09 -13.56
CA ALA A 171 1.85 23.08 -12.53
C ALA A 171 2.16 24.49 -13.09
N GLU A 172 2.59 24.58 -14.35
CA GLU A 172 2.85 25.81 -15.10
C GLU A 172 1.60 26.34 -15.82
N GLY A 173 0.47 25.63 -15.74
CA GLY A 173 -0.79 25.98 -16.40
C GLY A 173 -0.80 25.64 -17.91
N ILE A 174 0.08 24.77 -18.36
CA ILE A 174 0.15 24.29 -19.75
C ILE A 174 -0.75 23.06 -19.90
N ALA A 175 -1.55 23.05 -20.98
CA ALA A 175 -2.42 21.91 -21.25
C ALA A 175 -1.60 20.67 -21.62
N GLN A 176 -1.84 19.57 -20.93
CA GLN A 176 -1.25 18.26 -21.16
C GLN A 176 -2.31 17.26 -21.61
N GLU A 177 -1.91 16.33 -22.47
CA GLU A 177 -2.73 15.20 -22.90
C GLU A 177 -1.95 13.90 -22.69
N VAL A 178 -2.52 12.96 -21.94
CA VAL A 178 -1.93 11.66 -21.67
C VAL A 178 -2.91 10.56 -22.10
N GLN A 179 -2.41 9.53 -22.78
CA GLN A 179 -3.15 8.30 -23.03
C GLN A 179 -2.88 7.32 -21.88
N TYR A 180 -3.57 7.53 -20.77
CA TYR A 180 -3.36 6.71 -19.58
C TYR A 180 -3.80 5.27 -19.84
N GLN A 181 -2.89 4.32 -19.55
CA GLN A 181 -3.17 2.91 -19.72
C GLN A 181 -3.60 2.28 -18.39
N ILE A 182 -4.88 1.93 -18.29
CA ILE A 182 -5.37 1.01 -17.27
C ILE A 182 -4.90 -0.39 -17.66
N PRO A 183 -4.13 -1.11 -16.82
CA PRO A 183 -3.67 -2.45 -17.15
C PRO A 183 -4.79 -3.48 -17.04
N SER A 184 -4.71 -4.53 -17.84
CA SER A 184 -5.56 -5.71 -17.63
C SER A 184 -5.14 -6.49 -16.38
N ASN A 185 -5.98 -7.41 -15.91
CA ASN A 185 -5.63 -8.30 -14.80
C ASN A 185 -4.38 -9.15 -15.10
N THR A 186 -4.17 -9.54 -16.36
CA THR A 186 -2.95 -10.23 -16.81
C THR A 186 -1.71 -9.33 -16.66
N ASP A 187 -1.82 -8.05 -17.02
CA ASP A 187 -0.74 -7.08 -16.87
C ASP A 187 -0.40 -6.84 -15.39
N CYS A 188 -1.43 -6.79 -14.53
CA CYS A 188 -1.23 -6.68 -13.09
C CYS A 188 -0.37 -7.84 -12.56
N ILE A 189 -0.73 -9.09 -12.91
CA ILE A 189 0.01 -10.28 -12.46
C ILE A 189 1.44 -10.27 -13.01
N THR A 190 1.67 -9.76 -14.23
CA THR A 190 3.00 -9.67 -14.85
C THR A 190 4.01 -8.92 -13.97
N CYS A 191 3.57 -7.90 -13.23
CA CYS A 191 4.42 -7.13 -12.31
C CYS A 191 4.29 -7.61 -10.85
N HIS A 192 3.09 -8.00 -10.43
CA HIS A 192 2.74 -8.35 -9.05
C HIS A 192 2.99 -9.83 -8.74
N HIS A 193 4.19 -10.36 -9.05
CA HIS A 193 4.52 -11.74 -8.71
C HIS A 193 5.98 -11.92 -8.26
N ASN A 194 6.21 -13.02 -7.56
CA ASN A 194 7.52 -13.57 -7.28
C ASN A 194 7.42 -15.08 -7.51
N TYR A 195 8.06 -15.58 -8.57
CA TYR A 195 7.70 -16.88 -9.17
C TYR A 195 6.20 -16.90 -9.48
N ASP A 196 5.46 -17.88 -9.01
CA ASP A 196 4.00 -18.00 -9.24
C ASP A 196 3.14 -17.40 -8.11
N ILE A 197 3.76 -16.64 -7.17
CA ILE A 197 3.07 -16.10 -6.00
C ILE A 197 2.79 -14.60 -6.20
N PRO A 198 1.52 -14.17 -6.26
CA PRO A 198 1.19 -12.75 -6.31
C PRO A 198 1.65 -12.00 -5.06
N LEU A 199 2.21 -10.80 -5.25
CA LEU A 199 2.72 -9.94 -4.19
C LEU A 199 2.33 -8.47 -4.43
N PRO A 200 2.14 -7.68 -3.37
CA PRO A 200 2.02 -6.24 -3.51
C PRO A 200 3.33 -5.61 -4.02
N ILE A 201 3.23 -4.42 -4.61
CA ILE A 201 4.36 -3.56 -4.96
C ILE A 201 4.27 -2.31 -4.11
N GLY A 202 5.34 -1.97 -3.42
CA GLY A 202 5.47 -0.73 -2.66
C GLY A 202 5.44 -0.88 -1.14
N PRO A 203 4.47 -1.55 -0.47
CA PRO A 203 4.34 -1.49 0.99
C PRO A 203 5.37 -2.34 1.73
N LYS A 204 6.65 -2.12 1.41
CA LYS A 204 7.78 -2.61 2.19
C LYS A 204 7.95 -1.70 3.41
N LEU A 205 8.35 -2.23 4.55
CA LEU A 205 8.55 -1.45 5.77
C LEU A 205 9.52 -0.29 5.55
N ARG A 206 10.64 -0.51 4.83
CA ARG A 206 11.59 0.56 4.51
C ARG A 206 11.02 1.71 3.69
N SER A 207 10.06 1.40 2.80
CA SER A 207 9.40 2.40 1.96
C SER A 207 8.36 3.20 2.73
N MET A 208 7.88 2.65 3.86
CA MET A 208 6.90 3.27 4.76
C MET A 208 7.55 3.91 6.00
N ASN A 209 8.88 3.77 6.18
CA ASN A 209 9.60 4.28 7.35
C ASN A 209 9.99 5.76 7.18
N PHE A 210 9.02 6.63 7.13
CA PHE A 210 9.20 8.08 7.04
C PHE A 210 8.02 8.84 7.63
N ASN A 211 8.10 10.17 7.66
CA ASN A 211 6.97 11.01 8.06
C ASN A 211 6.24 11.54 6.82
N PRO A 212 5.07 11.03 6.47
CA PRO A 212 4.35 11.44 5.26
C PRO A 212 3.70 12.83 5.38
N ASN A 213 3.57 13.42 6.59
CA ASN A 213 2.87 14.69 6.83
C ASN A 213 1.50 14.76 6.14
N ASN A 214 0.73 13.70 6.20
CA ASN A 214 -0.60 13.61 5.63
C ASN A 214 -1.69 13.89 6.68
N GLU A 215 -2.96 13.80 6.27
CA GLU A 215 -4.11 14.07 7.13
C GLU A 215 -4.23 13.07 8.31
N GLU A 216 -3.69 11.85 8.16
CA GLU A 216 -3.78 10.82 9.18
C GLU A 216 -2.68 10.94 10.24
N THR A 217 -1.46 11.34 9.87
CA THR A 217 -0.34 11.41 10.81
C THR A 217 0.67 12.50 10.47
N SER A 218 1.21 13.11 11.55
CA SER A 218 2.35 14.03 11.51
C SER A 218 3.62 13.43 12.09
N ILE A 219 3.61 12.14 12.44
CA ILE A 219 4.78 11.40 12.93
C ILE A 219 5.18 10.34 11.91
N ASN A 220 6.28 9.63 12.19
CA ASN A 220 6.68 8.48 11.37
C ASN A 220 5.53 7.49 11.20
N GLN A 221 5.27 7.11 9.95
CA GLN A 221 4.12 6.27 9.57
C GLN A 221 4.14 4.88 10.24
N LEU A 222 5.29 4.23 10.34
CA LEU A 222 5.40 2.95 11.04
C LEU A 222 5.13 3.11 12.54
N GLN A 223 5.61 4.21 13.16
CA GLN A 223 5.29 4.51 14.54
C GLN A 223 3.79 4.77 14.74
N HIS A 224 3.16 5.45 13.79
CA HIS A 224 1.70 5.62 13.80
C HIS A 224 0.98 4.27 13.75
N PHE A 225 1.36 3.38 12.84
CA PHE A 225 0.77 2.04 12.72
C PHE A 225 0.96 1.19 13.99
N ILE A 226 2.11 1.30 14.66
CA ILE A 226 2.33 0.66 15.97
C ILE A 226 1.37 1.24 17.01
N ASN A 227 1.24 2.56 17.07
CA ASN A 227 0.41 3.25 18.07
C ASN A 227 -1.08 2.89 17.96
N ILE A 228 -1.57 2.65 16.73
CA ILE A 228 -2.98 2.25 16.50
C ILE A 228 -3.17 0.73 16.42
N GLY A 229 -2.13 -0.06 16.69
CA GLY A 229 -2.20 -1.52 16.71
C GLY A 229 -2.27 -2.20 15.34
N MET A 230 -1.85 -1.51 14.27
CA MET A 230 -1.80 -2.08 12.92
C MET A 230 -0.47 -2.76 12.57
N LEU A 231 0.60 -2.50 13.32
CA LEU A 231 1.91 -3.12 13.14
C LEU A 231 2.43 -3.60 14.49
N GLU A 232 2.80 -4.86 14.58
CA GLU A 232 3.29 -5.52 15.78
C GLU A 232 4.62 -6.24 15.55
N GLY A 233 5.23 -6.72 16.66
CA GLY A 233 6.46 -7.51 16.63
C GLY A 233 7.74 -6.70 16.48
N ILE A 234 7.67 -5.37 16.44
CA ILE A 234 8.84 -4.48 16.37
C ILE A 234 9.00 -3.72 17.67
N SER A 235 10.23 -3.69 18.20
CA SER A 235 10.56 -2.96 19.43
C SER A 235 11.04 -1.54 19.15
N ASN A 236 11.68 -1.30 18.01
CA ASN A 236 12.21 0.00 17.64
C ASN A 236 12.19 0.16 16.11
N ILE A 237 11.54 1.21 15.60
CA ILE A 237 11.48 1.50 14.16
C ILE A 237 12.87 1.81 13.57
N SER A 238 13.88 2.16 14.37
CA SER A 238 15.26 2.34 13.90
C SER A 238 15.92 1.04 13.42
N ASP A 239 15.32 -0.11 13.72
CA ASP A 239 15.76 -1.42 13.19
C ASP A 239 15.33 -1.62 11.74
N ILE A 240 14.39 -0.80 11.25
CA ILE A 240 13.95 -0.75 9.86
C ILE A 240 14.78 0.27 9.09
N THR A 241 15.44 -0.15 8.02
CA THR A 241 16.11 0.77 7.11
C THR A 241 15.12 1.77 6.49
N VAL A 242 15.60 2.92 6.07
CA VAL A 242 14.82 3.92 5.32
C VAL A 242 15.17 3.77 3.85
N LEU A 243 14.18 3.70 2.97
CA LEU A 243 14.41 3.85 1.54
C LEU A 243 14.64 5.35 1.28
N ALA A 244 15.66 5.71 0.52
CA ALA A 244 15.88 7.11 0.15
C ALA A 244 14.72 7.65 -0.67
N ASP A 245 14.32 8.88 -0.43
CA ASP A 245 13.46 9.60 -1.35
C ASP A 245 14.29 10.03 -2.57
N TRP A 246 13.97 9.52 -3.74
CA TRP A 246 14.75 9.80 -4.94
C TRP A 246 14.66 11.28 -5.37
N GLU A 247 13.62 12.00 -4.94
CA GLU A 247 13.43 13.43 -5.21
C GLU A 247 14.23 14.32 -4.23
N ASP A 248 14.65 13.81 -3.07
CA ASP A 248 15.32 14.58 -2.02
C ASP A 248 16.86 14.57 -2.18
N GLU A 249 17.36 15.48 -3.01
CA GLU A 249 18.79 15.69 -3.23
C GLU A 249 19.53 16.36 -2.06
N VAL A 250 18.79 16.87 -1.06
CA VAL A 250 19.37 17.54 0.10
C VAL A 250 19.82 16.53 1.15
N ASN A 251 19.04 15.49 1.36
CA ASN A 251 19.28 14.50 2.41
C ASN A 251 19.90 13.19 1.92
N PHE A 252 19.81 12.90 0.61
CA PHE A 252 20.31 11.66 0.02
C PHE A 252 21.22 11.93 -1.17
N ASP A 253 22.32 11.19 -1.24
CA ASP A 253 23.24 11.29 -2.36
C ASP A 253 22.70 10.63 -3.64
N ILE A 254 23.38 10.84 -4.76
CA ILE A 254 22.94 10.33 -6.07
C ILE A 254 22.90 8.80 -6.11
N PHE A 255 23.76 8.11 -5.34
CA PHE A 255 23.78 6.64 -5.31
C PHE A 255 22.59 6.08 -4.54
N GLU A 256 22.24 6.69 -3.40
CA GLU A 256 21.07 6.34 -2.61
C GLU A 256 19.78 6.59 -3.41
N ARG A 257 19.67 7.75 -4.05
CA ARG A 257 18.52 8.14 -4.88
C ARG A 257 18.36 7.25 -6.10
N GLY A 258 19.43 6.98 -6.84
CA GLY A 258 19.41 6.10 -8.02
C GLY A 258 19.03 4.67 -7.67
N ARG A 259 19.59 4.10 -6.58
CA ARG A 259 19.26 2.75 -6.12
C ARG A 259 17.81 2.67 -5.62
N SER A 260 17.31 3.71 -4.97
CA SER A 260 15.93 3.78 -4.51
C SER A 260 14.94 3.85 -5.67
N TYR A 261 15.18 4.72 -6.65
CA TYR A 261 14.37 4.79 -7.86
C TYR A 261 14.31 3.45 -8.60
N ILE A 262 15.46 2.79 -8.77
CA ILE A 262 15.54 1.49 -9.43
C ILE A 262 14.80 0.41 -8.63
N ASP A 263 14.89 0.40 -7.28
CA ASP A 263 14.17 -0.55 -6.45
C ASP A 263 12.64 -0.42 -6.60
N ILE A 264 12.12 0.81 -6.63
CA ILE A 264 10.68 1.00 -6.67
C ILE A 264 10.11 0.88 -8.08
N ASN A 265 10.83 1.34 -9.12
CA ASN A 265 10.33 1.38 -10.48
C ASN A 265 10.70 0.16 -11.33
N CYS A 266 11.75 -0.58 -10.99
CA CYS A 266 12.30 -1.63 -11.86
C CYS A 266 12.37 -3.01 -11.18
N ALA A 267 12.70 -3.07 -9.88
CA ALA A 267 12.99 -4.33 -9.21
C ALA A 267 11.80 -5.30 -9.10
N HIS A 268 10.56 -4.82 -9.23
CA HIS A 268 9.41 -5.72 -9.21
C HIS A 268 9.38 -6.70 -10.39
N CYS A 269 9.96 -6.29 -11.56
CA CYS A 269 10.16 -7.16 -12.71
C CYS A 269 11.59 -7.72 -12.78
N HIS A 270 12.60 -6.91 -12.41
CA HIS A 270 14.02 -7.24 -12.48
C HIS A 270 14.51 -7.81 -11.14
N LYS A 271 14.17 -9.05 -10.88
CA LYS A 271 14.56 -9.83 -9.69
C LYS A 271 14.47 -11.32 -9.98
N PRO A 272 15.11 -12.19 -9.18
CA PRO A 272 14.85 -13.61 -9.24
C PRO A 272 13.35 -13.91 -9.06
N GLY A 273 12.77 -14.66 -9.99
CA GLY A 273 11.34 -14.97 -10.00
C GLY A 273 10.42 -13.84 -10.45
N GLY A 274 10.96 -12.74 -10.96
CA GLY A 274 10.21 -11.69 -11.66
C GLY A 274 10.02 -12.01 -13.14
N LEU A 275 9.57 -11.01 -13.92
CA LEU A 275 9.29 -11.13 -15.36
C LEU A 275 10.56 -11.43 -16.17
N VAL A 276 11.71 -10.88 -15.76
CA VAL A 276 12.95 -11.03 -16.50
C VAL A 276 13.49 -12.45 -16.37
N PRO A 277 13.79 -13.14 -17.50
CA PRO A 277 14.29 -14.51 -17.46
C PRO A 277 15.57 -14.65 -16.64
N THR A 278 15.72 -15.77 -15.93
CA THR A 278 16.84 -16.05 -15.02
C THR A 278 18.22 -16.07 -15.67
N GLY A 279 18.31 -16.10 -17.00
CA GLY A 279 19.58 -15.98 -17.74
C GLY A 279 20.06 -14.54 -17.91
N PHE A 280 19.24 -13.55 -17.63
CA PHE A 280 19.61 -12.15 -17.58
C PHE A 280 19.90 -11.81 -16.12
N LEU A 281 21.17 -11.62 -15.79
CA LEU A 281 21.61 -11.21 -14.44
C LEU A 281 21.26 -9.71 -14.26
N LEU A 282 20.02 -9.41 -13.90
CA LEU A 282 19.53 -8.08 -13.57
C LEU A 282 18.67 -8.20 -12.29
N ASP A 283 19.32 -8.15 -11.13
CA ASP A 283 18.66 -8.07 -9.84
C ASP A 283 18.73 -6.64 -9.34
N PHE A 284 17.67 -5.88 -9.59
CA PHE A 284 17.62 -4.45 -9.28
C PHE A 284 17.12 -4.14 -7.86
N ARG A 285 16.87 -5.17 -7.07
CA ARG A 285 16.49 -4.97 -5.67
C ARG A 285 17.58 -4.23 -4.90
N LEU A 286 17.17 -3.40 -3.95
CA LEU A 286 18.11 -2.70 -3.07
C LEU A 286 18.95 -3.68 -2.23
N GLU A 287 18.41 -4.87 -1.93
CA GLU A 287 19.07 -5.94 -1.16
C GLU A 287 20.20 -6.64 -1.92
N ALA A 288 20.21 -6.54 -3.25
CA ALA A 288 21.28 -7.13 -4.06
C ALA A 288 22.56 -6.30 -3.93
N GLU A 289 23.67 -6.98 -3.74
CA GLU A 289 25.00 -6.34 -3.79
C GLU A 289 25.18 -5.66 -5.15
N PHE A 290 25.73 -4.44 -5.18
CA PHE A 290 25.82 -3.65 -6.41
C PHE A 290 26.48 -4.41 -7.57
N SER A 291 27.57 -5.13 -7.29
CA SER A 291 28.28 -5.96 -8.28
C SER A 291 27.46 -7.12 -8.86
N GLU A 292 26.34 -7.47 -8.22
CA GLU A 292 25.44 -8.55 -8.66
C GLU A 292 24.21 -8.02 -9.40
N THR A 293 24.01 -6.69 -9.40
CA THR A 293 22.82 -6.09 -10.04
C THR A 293 22.87 -6.05 -11.57
N GLY A 294 24.08 -6.05 -12.15
CA GLY A 294 24.30 -5.82 -13.58
C GLY A 294 24.00 -4.38 -14.05
N ILE A 295 23.81 -3.45 -13.12
CA ILE A 295 23.52 -2.04 -13.45
C ILE A 295 24.71 -1.42 -14.20
N TYR A 296 25.93 -1.59 -13.66
CA TYR A 296 27.14 -1.01 -14.26
C TYR A 296 27.39 -1.52 -15.68
N GLU A 297 27.34 -2.83 -15.90
CA GLU A 297 27.60 -3.45 -17.21
C GLU A 297 26.57 -3.08 -18.26
N ARG A 298 25.33 -2.74 -17.81
CA ARG A 298 24.21 -2.45 -18.70
C ARG A 298 23.73 -1.00 -18.65
N ARG A 299 24.51 -0.09 -18.04
CA ARG A 299 24.12 1.30 -17.85
C ARG A 299 23.68 2.00 -19.13
N GLY A 300 24.39 1.82 -20.24
CA GLY A 300 23.99 2.40 -21.53
C GLY A 300 22.68 1.82 -22.08
N GLN A 301 22.39 0.52 -21.84
CA GLN A 301 21.12 -0.09 -22.24
C GLN A 301 19.97 0.37 -21.33
N ILE A 302 20.24 0.59 -20.04
CA ILE A 302 19.26 1.14 -19.11
C ILE A 302 18.91 2.55 -19.55
N GLU A 303 19.91 3.40 -19.80
CA GLU A 303 19.75 4.77 -20.26
C GLU A 303 18.93 4.84 -21.57
N ASP A 304 19.26 4.04 -22.57
CA ASP A 304 18.52 4.01 -23.86
C ASP A 304 17.04 3.63 -23.65
N ARG A 305 16.75 2.69 -22.76
CA ARG A 305 15.40 2.15 -22.60
C ARG A 305 14.51 3.03 -21.73
N ILE A 306 15.05 3.69 -20.69
CA ILE A 306 14.26 4.58 -19.83
C ILE A 306 13.82 5.84 -20.57
N GLN A 307 14.60 6.31 -21.55
CA GLN A 307 14.29 7.47 -22.40
C GLN A 307 13.39 7.12 -23.59
N SER A 308 13.17 5.83 -23.87
CA SER A 308 12.43 5.40 -25.05
C SER A 308 10.91 5.44 -24.80
N ASN A 309 10.16 5.82 -25.85
CA ASN A 309 8.70 5.62 -25.93
C ASN A 309 8.34 4.57 -27.01
N THR A 310 9.34 3.83 -27.52
CA THR A 310 9.10 2.78 -28.53
C THR A 310 8.43 1.58 -27.86
N PRO A 311 7.24 1.14 -28.30
CA PRO A 311 6.59 -0.06 -27.77
C PRO A 311 7.54 -1.28 -27.78
N ASP A 312 7.44 -2.14 -26.77
CA ASP A 312 8.27 -3.33 -26.54
C ASP A 312 9.76 -3.05 -26.26
N TYR A 313 10.20 -1.79 -26.35
CA TYR A 313 11.56 -1.39 -26.01
C TYR A 313 11.65 -0.49 -24.76
N LEU A 314 10.64 0.33 -24.54
CA LEU A 314 10.59 1.24 -23.39
C LEU A 314 10.67 0.48 -22.05
N MET A 315 11.19 1.13 -21.00
CA MET A 315 11.19 0.63 -19.61
C MET A 315 10.75 1.75 -18.65
N PRO A 316 9.89 1.45 -17.68
CA PRO A 316 9.12 0.21 -17.48
C PRO A 316 8.24 -0.17 -18.66
N LEU A 317 8.10 -1.48 -18.92
CA LEU A 317 7.32 -2.00 -20.06
C LEU A 317 5.80 -1.78 -19.89
N ILE A 318 5.32 -1.75 -18.66
CA ILE A 318 3.91 -1.61 -18.27
C ILE A 318 3.81 -0.50 -17.23
N GLY A 319 2.71 0.25 -17.27
CA GLY A 319 2.38 1.25 -16.24
C GLY A 319 2.87 2.66 -16.53
N ARG A 320 3.41 2.91 -17.73
CA ARG A 320 3.68 4.25 -18.26
C ARG A 320 3.39 4.33 -19.76
N SER A 321 2.98 5.50 -20.22
CA SER A 321 2.84 5.86 -21.64
C SER A 321 3.77 7.01 -22.06
N ILE A 322 4.27 7.76 -21.09
CA ILE A 322 5.22 8.88 -21.27
C ILE A 322 6.50 8.66 -20.46
N VAL A 323 7.54 9.43 -20.75
CA VAL A 323 8.80 9.40 -20.00
C VAL A 323 8.62 10.12 -18.66
N ASP A 324 9.24 9.58 -17.60
CA ASP A 324 9.45 10.26 -16.32
C ASP A 324 10.65 11.20 -16.46
N GLU A 325 10.41 12.45 -16.84
CA GLU A 325 11.47 13.38 -17.21
C GLU A 325 12.44 13.62 -16.04
N GLU A 326 11.93 13.85 -14.83
CA GLU A 326 12.73 14.12 -13.63
C GLU A 326 13.45 12.86 -13.16
N GLY A 327 12.74 11.72 -13.09
CA GLY A 327 13.32 10.45 -12.71
C GLY A 327 14.41 9.97 -13.67
N VAL A 328 14.20 10.16 -14.98
CA VAL A 328 15.19 9.84 -16.02
C VAL A 328 16.41 10.76 -15.93
N ALA A 329 16.22 12.06 -15.72
CA ALA A 329 17.34 13.00 -15.57
C ALA A 329 18.22 12.62 -14.37
N MET A 330 17.62 12.31 -13.21
CA MET A 330 18.33 11.84 -12.02
C MET A 330 19.04 10.49 -12.26
N LEU A 331 18.39 9.55 -12.98
CA LEU A 331 18.99 8.25 -13.28
C LEU A 331 20.18 8.37 -14.21
N ILE A 332 20.17 9.26 -15.21
CA ILE A 332 21.31 9.51 -16.09
C ILE A 332 22.51 9.99 -15.28
N GLU A 333 22.28 10.96 -14.36
CA GLU A 333 23.32 11.44 -13.45
C GLU A 333 23.90 10.29 -12.60
N TYR A 334 23.02 9.41 -12.06
CA TYR A 334 23.44 8.23 -11.31
C TYR A 334 24.28 7.28 -12.18
N LEU A 335 23.82 6.94 -13.42
CA LEU A 335 24.49 6.01 -14.31
C LEU A 335 25.86 6.53 -14.80
N GLU A 336 26.04 7.85 -14.88
CA GLU A 336 27.32 8.51 -15.18
C GLU A 336 28.27 8.50 -13.96
N ALA A 337 27.72 8.57 -12.75
CA ALA A 337 28.50 8.65 -11.50
C ALA A 337 28.98 7.30 -10.97
N ILE A 338 28.37 6.17 -11.39
CA ILE A 338 28.76 4.84 -10.90
C ILE A 338 30.06 4.37 -11.54
N GLU A 339 30.92 3.78 -10.71
CA GLU A 339 32.19 3.15 -11.09
C GLU A 339 32.08 1.62 -10.95
N GLU A 340 33.02 0.88 -11.58
CA GLU A 340 33.06 -0.59 -11.57
C GLU A 340 33.31 -1.17 -10.16
#